data_d178bb4af33b2073d5c709406fd8baf2
#
_entry.id   d178bb4af33b2073d5c709406fd8baf2
#
_cell.length_a   1.000
_cell.length_b   1.000
_cell.length_c   1.000
_cell.angle_alpha   90.00
_cell.angle_beta   90.00
_cell.angle_gamma   90.00
#
_symmetry.space_group_name_H-M   'P 1'
#
loop_
_entity.id
_entity.type
_entity.pdbx_description
1 polymer ?
#
loop_
_entity_poly.entity_id
_entity_poly.type
_entity_poly.pdbx_seq_one_letter_code
_entity_poly.pdbx_strand_id
1 'polypeptide(L)'
;MERIKIAQIFADQEQFGGKEVLVSGWARTIRDMKTFGFVELNDGSCFKNLQIVLDANALDNYREIAGQNVGAALSVTGTVVLTPEAKQPLEVKAASVAVEGPSAPEYPLQKKRHSVEYLRTIAHLRPRTNLFSAAFRVRSVAAHAIHCFFQDRGFVYVHTPIITASDCEGAGEMFRVTTLDMENPPRTEDGRVDYSQDFFGKPANLTVSGQLNAENFAMAFGDVYTFGPTFRAENSNTQRHAAEFWMIEPEMAFCDLKGDMDVAEAMIKHIIRTVMEKCPDEINFFNSFVDKGLKERLEHVASSDFGRVSYTEAVELLKQNNDKFDYKVEWGTDLQTEHERYLTEQIFKKPVFVTDYPKDIKAFYMRLNDDGKTVAACDCLVPGIGEIIGGSQREERLELLEGRIQELGMRPEDYWWYLDLRRYGGCKHAGFGLGFERMVMYLTGVSNIRDVELHPRTVGNAEF
;
A
#
# COMPACT_ATOMS: atom_id res chain seq x y z
N MET A 1 12.77 -36.94 5.12
CA MET A 1 13.56 -35.80 4.62
C MET A 1 12.82 -34.50 4.98
N GLU A 2 13.55 -33.46 5.40
CA GLU A 2 12.94 -32.16 5.69
C GLU A 2 12.60 -31.43 4.38
N ARG A 3 11.44 -30.73 4.35
CA ARG A 3 11.00 -29.96 3.20
C ARG A 3 11.87 -28.72 2.99
N ILE A 4 12.40 -28.56 1.78
CA ILE A 4 13.20 -27.40 1.38
C ILE A 4 12.30 -26.42 0.59
N LYS A 5 12.46 -25.12 0.83
CA LYS A 5 11.76 -24.09 0.06
C LYS A 5 12.41 -23.92 -1.32
N ILE A 6 11.59 -23.74 -2.34
CA ILE A 6 12.06 -23.51 -3.72
C ILE A 6 12.98 -22.28 -3.80
N ALA A 7 12.70 -21.22 -3.01
CA ALA A 7 13.56 -20.05 -2.91
C ALA A 7 15.00 -20.40 -2.47
N GLN A 8 15.17 -21.34 -1.54
CA GLN A 8 16.51 -21.76 -1.07
C GLN A 8 17.29 -22.46 -2.17
N ILE A 9 16.62 -23.31 -2.97
CA ILE A 9 17.26 -24.01 -4.10
C ILE A 9 17.73 -23.00 -5.16
N PHE A 10 16.92 -21.99 -5.47
CA PHE A 10 17.31 -20.95 -6.42
C PHE A 10 18.41 -20.01 -5.87
N ALA A 11 18.45 -19.78 -4.57
CA ALA A 11 19.45 -18.91 -3.94
C ALA A 11 20.84 -19.55 -3.90
N ASP A 12 20.93 -20.89 -3.75
CA ASP A 12 22.20 -21.61 -3.64
C ASP A 12 22.18 -22.86 -4.53
N GLN A 13 22.13 -22.64 -5.84
CA GLN A 13 22.01 -23.68 -6.85
C GLN A 13 23.16 -24.68 -6.83
N GLU A 14 24.39 -24.22 -6.61
CA GLU A 14 25.59 -25.07 -6.55
C GLU A 14 25.54 -26.01 -5.36
N GLN A 15 25.08 -25.53 -4.20
CA GLN A 15 24.93 -26.34 -3.00
C GLN A 15 23.93 -27.48 -3.19
N PHE A 16 22.84 -27.23 -3.93
CA PHE A 16 21.77 -28.21 -4.15
C PHE A 16 22.00 -29.11 -5.37
N GLY A 17 22.84 -28.73 -6.33
CA GLY A 17 23.16 -29.53 -7.52
C GLY A 17 23.59 -30.95 -7.18
N GLY A 18 22.91 -31.93 -7.73
CA GLY A 18 23.14 -33.36 -7.49
C GLY A 18 22.57 -33.91 -6.18
N LYS A 19 21.99 -33.08 -5.33
CA LYS A 19 21.38 -33.53 -4.07
C LYS A 19 19.93 -33.92 -4.22
N GLU A 20 19.50 -34.86 -3.42
CA GLU A 20 18.10 -35.22 -3.26
C GLU A 20 17.40 -34.20 -2.34
N VAL A 21 16.22 -33.73 -2.76
CA VAL A 21 15.41 -32.74 -2.04
C VAL A 21 13.95 -33.19 -1.97
N LEU A 22 13.25 -32.76 -0.90
CA LEU A 22 11.80 -32.81 -0.79
C LEU A 22 11.27 -31.38 -0.94
N VAL A 23 10.45 -31.15 -1.98
CA VAL A 23 9.75 -29.91 -2.23
C VAL A 23 8.24 -30.16 -2.29
N SER A 24 7.43 -29.24 -1.79
CA SER A 24 5.97 -29.34 -1.84
C SER A 24 5.39 -28.01 -2.31
N GLY A 25 4.42 -28.04 -3.19
CA GLY A 25 3.82 -26.82 -3.73
C GLY A 25 2.62 -27.13 -4.63
N TRP A 26 2.19 -26.13 -5.37
CA TRP A 26 1.05 -26.22 -6.28
C TRP A 26 1.51 -26.26 -7.72
N ALA A 27 0.93 -27.18 -8.51
CA ALA A 27 1.18 -27.28 -9.94
C ALA A 27 0.63 -26.05 -10.68
N ARG A 28 1.52 -25.30 -11.33
CA ARG A 28 1.20 -24.14 -12.18
C ARG A 28 0.94 -24.56 -13.63
N THR A 29 1.67 -25.55 -14.09
CA THR A 29 1.43 -26.24 -15.37
C THR A 29 1.76 -27.70 -15.22
N ILE A 30 1.06 -28.55 -15.97
CA ILE A 30 1.37 -29.96 -16.12
C ILE A 30 1.40 -30.25 -17.62
N ARG A 31 2.45 -30.91 -18.11
CA ARG A 31 2.60 -31.30 -19.51
C ARG A 31 2.95 -32.77 -19.59
N ASP A 32 2.05 -33.56 -20.13
CA ASP A 32 2.24 -34.99 -20.40
C ASP A 32 2.80 -35.21 -21.83
N MET A 33 3.94 -35.87 -21.91
CA MET A 33 4.59 -36.29 -23.19
C MET A 33 4.55 -37.79 -23.35
N LYS A 34 3.70 -38.50 -22.61
CA LYS A 34 3.44 -39.96 -22.58
C LYS A 34 4.54 -40.80 -21.92
N THR A 35 5.81 -40.61 -22.27
CA THR A 35 6.96 -41.34 -21.70
C THR A 35 7.69 -40.52 -20.63
N PHE A 36 7.48 -39.21 -20.62
CA PHE A 36 7.96 -38.28 -19.62
C PHE A 36 7.00 -37.11 -19.54
N GLY A 37 7.13 -36.30 -18.49
CA GLY A 37 6.30 -35.11 -18.29
C GLY A 37 7.02 -34.03 -17.53
N PHE A 38 6.39 -32.84 -17.47
CA PHE A 38 6.90 -31.70 -16.74
C PHE A 38 5.80 -31.09 -15.87
N VAL A 39 6.15 -30.75 -14.65
CA VAL A 39 5.32 -29.92 -13.76
C VAL A 39 6.10 -28.68 -13.43
N GLU A 40 5.49 -27.50 -13.62
CA GLU A 40 5.97 -26.29 -12.99
C GLU A 40 5.35 -26.19 -11.60
N LEU A 41 6.17 -26.34 -10.56
CA LEU A 41 5.76 -26.32 -9.16
C LEU A 41 6.11 -24.97 -8.52
N ASN A 42 5.19 -24.39 -7.76
CA ASN A 42 5.42 -23.19 -6.98
C ASN A 42 4.96 -23.41 -5.54
N ASP A 43 5.86 -23.20 -4.58
CA ASP A 43 5.60 -23.38 -3.15
C ASP A 43 5.23 -22.07 -2.43
N GLY A 44 5.13 -20.96 -3.16
CA GLY A 44 4.88 -19.66 -2.61
C GLY A 44 6.11 -18.97 -1.99
N SER A 45 7.28 -19.60 -1.92
CA SER A 45 8.48 -18.98 -1.30
C SER A 45 9.19 -17.97 -2.21
N CYS A 46 9.04 -18.07 -3.53
CA CYS A 46 9.57 -17.10 -4.51
C CYS A 46 8.62 -16.96 -5.71
N PHE A 47 8.90 -15.98 -6.57
CA PHE A 47 8.12 -15.74 -7.78
C PHE A 47 8.33 -16.80 -8.85
N LYS A 48 9.53 -17.39 -8.93
CA LYS A 48 9.91 -18.41 -9.90
C LYS A 48 9.22 -19.74 -9.62
N ASN A 49 8.91 -20.49 -10.69
CA ASN A 49 8.45 -21.87 -10.61
C ASN A 49 9.63 -22.83 -10.76
N LEU A 50 9.60 -23.94 -10.04
CA LEU A 50 10.57 -25.02 -10.17
C LEU A 50 10.05 -26.06 -11.18
N GLN A 51 10.87 -26.39 -12.18
CA GLN A 51 10.53 -27.47 -13.12
C GLN A 51 10.81 -28.82 -12.47
N ILE A 52 9.78 -29.65 -12.44
CA ILE A 52 9.87 -31.06 -12.07
C ILE A 52 9.80 -31.92 -13.33
N VAL A 53 10.77 -32.81 -13.50
CA VAL A 53 10.79 -33.79 -14.60
C VAL A 53 10.25 -35.11 -14.10
N LEU A 54 9.22 -35.61 -14.75
CA LEU A 54 8.57 -36.89 -14.48
C LEU A 54 9.00 -37.92 -15.53
N ASP A 55 9.49 -39.10 -15.11
CA ASP A 55 9.78 -40.23 -15.98
C ASP A 55 8.73 -41.33 -15.77
N ALA A 56 8.00 -41.69 -16.84
CA ALA A 56 6.94 -42.69 -16.78
C ALA A 56 7.47 -44.09 -16.43
N ASN A 57 8.75 -44.36 -16.67
CA ASN A 57 9.36 -45.65 -16.32
C ASN A 57 9.86 -45.71 -14.88
N ALA A 58 10.02 -44.55 -14.22
CA ALA A 58 10.53 -44.45 -12.85
C ALA A 58 9.42 -44.21 -11.83
N LEU A 59 8.27 -43.67 -12.22
CA LEU A 59 7.16 -43.30 -11.34
C LEU A 59 5.96 -44.23 -11.56
N ASP A 60 5.66 -45.08 -10.58
CA ASP A 60 4.52 -46.01 -10.63
C ASP A 60 3.18 -45.30 -10.82
N ASN A 61 3.05 -44.09 -10.26
CA ASN A 61 1.84 -43.26 -10.34
C ASN A 61 1.92 -42.13 -11.39
N TYR A 62 2.79 -42.26 -12.40
CA TYR A 62 2.96 -41.25 -13.45
C TYR A 62 1.63 -40.78 -14.06
N ARG A 63 0.72 -41.72 -14.38
CA ARG A 63 -0.58 -41.39 -15.00
C ARG A 63 -1.49 -40.60 -14.08
N GLU A 64 -1.45 -40.89 -12.77
CA GLU A 64 -2.18 -40.14 -11.76
C GLU A 64 -1.68 -38.67 -11.71
N ILE A 65 -0.36 -38.50 -11.71
CA ILE A 65 0.26 -37.15 -11.63
C ILE A 65 0.01 -36.39 -12.93
N ALA A 66 0.23 -37.02 -14.08
CA ALA A 66 0.02 -36.40 -15.40
C ALA A 66 -1.44 -36.04 -15.66
N GLY A 67 -2.38 -36.74 -15.00
CA GLY A 67 -3.82 -36.50 -15.06
C GLY A 67 -4.33 -35.43 -14.09
N GLN A 68 -3.48 -34.84 -13.23
CA GLN A 68 -3.88 -33.80 -12.32
C GLN A 68 -4.18 -32.49 -13.04
N ASN A 69 -5.09 -31.71 -12.48
CA ASN A 69 -5.35 -30.36 -12.94
C ASN A 69 -4.36 -29.34 -12.36
N VAL A 70 -4.21 -28.21 -13.04
CA VAL A 70 -3.53 -27.02 -12.50
C VAL A 70 -4.12 -26.67 -11.14
N GLY A 71 -3.25 -26.32 -10.19
CA GLY A 71 -3.63 -26.02 -8.82
C GLY A 71 -3.58 -27.23 -7.88
N ALA A 72 -3.33 -28.45 -8.35
CA ALA A 72 -3.11 -29.62 -7.50
C ALA A 72 -1.88 -29.41 -6.59
N ALA A 73 -2.01 -29.79 -5.32
CA ALA A 73 -0.93 -29.77 -4.35
C ALA A 73 -0.11 -31.07 -4.44
N LEU A 74 1.20 -30.95 -4.63
CA LEU A 74 2.11 -32.04 -4.83
C LEU A 74 3.30 -31.97 -3.86
N SER A 75 3.75 -33.13 -3.38
CA SER A 75 5.04 -33.29 -2.70
C SER A 75 5.95 -34.15 -3.55
N VAL A 76 7.13 -33.65 -3.84
CA VAL A 76 8.09 -34.25 -4.78
C VAL A 76 9.42 -34.51 -4.07
N THR A 77 9.85 -35.76 -4.05
CA THR A 77 11.24 -36.12 -3.71
C THR A 77 11.98 -36.37 -5.00
N GLY A 78 13.16 -35.76 -5.15
CA GLY A 78 13.94 -35.95 -6.37
C GLY A 78 15.29 -35.25 -6.34
N THR A 79 16.09 -35.49 -7.36
CA THR A 79 17.45 -34.93 -7.46
C THR A 79 17.46 -33.64 -8.24
N VAL A 80 18.09 -32.61 -7.69
CA VAL A 80 18.33 -31.32 -8.37
C VAL A 80 19.36 -31.49 -9.44
N VAL A 81 19.03 -31.10 -10.66
CA VAL A 81 19.91 -31.15 -11.85
C VAL A 81 20.13 -29.72 -12.33
N LEU A 82 21.38 -29.28 -12.38
CA LEU A 82 21.72 -27.97 -12.95
C LEU A 82 21.66 -28.03 -14.48
N THR A 83 21.01 -27.03 -15.07
CA THR A 83 20.78 -26.91 -16.51
C THR A 83 21.17 -25.52 -17.01
N PRO A 84 22.47 -25.13 -16.90
CA PRO A 84 22.92 -23.76 -17.16
C PRO A 84 22.68 -23.28 -18.60
N GLU A 85 22.61 -24.23 -19.56
CA GLU A 85 22.36 -23.93 -20.97
C GLU A 85 20.85 -23.88 -21.33
N ALA A 86 19.96 -24.25 -20.38
CA ALA A 86 18.52 -24.21 -20.60
C ALA A 86 17.90 -22.88 -20.20
N LYS A 87 16.65 -22.68 -20.56
CA LYS A 87 15.87 -21.48 -20.18
C LYS A 87 15.76 -21.30 -18.66
N GLN A 88 15.62 -22.41 -17.92
CA GLN A 88 15.69 -22.44 -16.45
C GLN A 88 17.06 -22.99 -16.01
N PRO A 89 17.65 -22.45 -14.93
CA PRO A 89 19.01 -22.81 -14.53
C PRO A 89 19.10 -24.19 -13.87
N LEU A 90 17.98 -24.75 -13.43
CA LEU A 90 17.90 -26.04 -12.76
C LEU A 90 16.52 -26.67 -12.88
N GLU A 91 16.45 -27.98 -12.66
CA GLU A 91 15.22 -28.77 -12.56
C GLU A 91 15.36 -29.85 -11.49
N VAL A 92 14.26 -30.46 -11.08
CA VAL A 92 14.27 -31.63 -10.18
C VAL A 92 13.78 -32.84 -10.94
N LYS A 93 14.62 -33.89 -11.06
CA LYS A 93 14.21 -35.20 -11.54
C LYS A 93 13.51 -35.95 -10.40
N ALA A 94 12.21 -36.17 -10.55
CA ALA A 94 11.40 -36.79 -9.51
C ALA A 94 11.76 -38.27 -9.34
N ALA A 95 12.03 -38.68 -8.11
CA ALA A 95 12.13 -40.07 -7.69
C ALA A 95 10.80 -40.60 -7.13
N SER A 96 10.03 -39.72 -6.48
CA SER A 96 8.65 -39.97 -6.04
C SER A 96 7.82 -38.71 -6.02
N VAL A 97 6.51 -38.83 -6.25
CA VAL A 97 5.55 -37.73 -6.17
C VAL A 97 4.31 -38.21 -5.46
N ALA A 98 3.90 -37.47 -4.44
CA ALA A 98 2.63 -37.65 -3.75
C ALA A 98 1.66 -36.54 -4.14
N VAL A 99 0.41 -36.89 -4.44
CA VAL A 99 -0.68 -35.94 -4.60
C VAL A 99 -1.29 -35.66 -3.24
N GLU A 100 -0.94 -34.52 -2.65
CA GLU A 100 -1.45 -34.10 -1.33
C GLU A 100 -2.90 -33.64 -1.40
N GLY A 101 -3.26 -32.98 -2.52
CA GLY A 101 -4.61 -32.50 -2.78
C GLY A 101 -4.87 -32.35 -4.27
N PRO A 102 -5.82 -33.11 -4.82
CA PRO A 102 -6.21 -32.97 -6.23
C PRO A 102 -6.90 -31.63 -6.45
N SER A 103 -6.83 -31.12 -7.68
CA SER A 103 -7.57 -29.93 -8.11
C SER A 103 -8.78 -30.34 -8.94
N ALA A 104 -9.97 -29.84 -8.57
CA ALA A 104 -11.20 -30.15 -9.28
C ALA A 104 -11.17 -29.64 -10.73
N PRO A 105 -11.87 -30.31 -11.67
CA PRO A 105 -11.94 -29.89 -13.08
C PRO A 105 -12.45 -28.47 -13.28
N GLU A 106 -13.28 -27.97 -12.37
CA GLU A 106 -13.89 -26.63 -12.39
C GLU A 106 -12.94 -25.52 -11.91
N TYR A 107 -11.68 -25.85 -11.57
CA TYR A 107 -10.71 -24.87 -11.11
C TYR A 107 -10.63 -23.67 -12.06
N PRO A 108 -10.97 -22.45 -11.62
CA PRO A 108 -11.24 -21.32 -12.51
C PRO A 108 -9.98 -20.74 -13.17
N LEU A 109 -8.80 -20.90 -12.54
CA LEU A 109 -7.54 -20.36 -13.04
C LEU A 109 -6.87 -21.32 -14.02
N GLN A 110 -7.55 -21.58 -15.14
CA GLN A 110 -7.03 -22.40 -16.23
C GLN A 110 -5.87 -21.70 -16.97
N LYS A 111 -5.11 -22.46 -17.78
CA LYS A 111 -3.98 -21.97 -18.60
C LYS A 111 -4.46 -21.03 -19.73
N LYS A 112 -5.01 -19.88 -19.37
CA LYS A 112 -5.41 -18.79 -20.27
C LYS A 112 -5.22 -17.46 -19.58
N ARG A 113 -5.21 -16.37 -20.35
CA ARG A 113 -5.21 -15.03 -19.78
C ARG A 113 -6.58 -14.73 -19.16
N HIS A 114 -6.59 -14.29 -17.90
CA HIS A 114 -7.77 -13.82 -17.20
C HIS A 114 -7.75 -12.30 -17.13
N SER A 115 -8.90 -11.65 -17.27
CA SER A 115 -9.00 -10.21 -17.02
C SER A 115 -8.94 -9.91 -15.52
N VAL A 116 -8.54 -8.71 -15.18
CA VAL A 116 -8.44 -8.28 -13.78
C VAL A 116 -9.83 -8.21 -13.13
N GLU A 117 -10.83 -7.79 -13.90
CA GLU A 117 -12.24 -7.75 -13.49
C GLU A 117 -12.75 -9.14 -13.11
N TYR A 118 -12.48 -10.14 -13.93
CA TYR A 118 -12.82 -11.53 -13.60
C TYR A 118 -12.11 -11.99 -12.33
N LEU A 119 -10.82 -11.68 -12.19
CA LEU A 119 -10.03 -12.07 -11.00
C LEU A 119 -10.55 -11.42 -9.71
N ARG A 120 -11.21 -10.27 -9.78
CA ARG A 120 -11.88 -9.68 -8.62
C ARG A 120 -13.08 -10.51 -8.16
N THR A 121 -13.80 -11.18 -9.05
CA THR A 121 -14.93 -12.05 -8.68
C THR A 121 -14.51 -13.34 -8.00
N ILE A 122 -13.24 -13.71 -8.10
CA ILE A 122 -12.62 -14.87 -7.44
C ILE A 122 -11.38 -14.44 -6.64
N ALA A 123 -11.50 -13.34 -5.89
CA ALA A 123 -10.39 -12.68 -5.22
C ALA A 123 -9.60 -13.62 -4.30
N HIS A 124 -10.26 -14.58 -3.64
CA HIS A 124 -9.63 -15.60 -2.80
C HIS A 124 -8.65 -16.53 -3.54
N LEU A 125 -8.75 -16.65 -4.86
CA LEU A 125 -7.84 -17.46 -5.69
C LEU A 125 -6.82 -16.62 -6.48
N ARG A 126 -7.06 -15.31 -6.64
CA ARG A 126 -6.19 -14.46 -7.48
C ARG A 126 -4.72 -14.38 -7.03
N PRO A 127 -4.32 -14.61 -5.75
CA PRO A 127 -2.91 -14.70 -5.38
C PRO A 127 -2.14 -15.81 -6.08
N ARG A 128 -2.84 -16.81 -6.62
CA ARG A 128 -2.24 -17.88 -7.42
C ARG A 128 -1.87 -17.45 -8.84
N THR A 129 -2.23 -16.25 -9.29
CA THR A 129 -1.82 -15.69 -10.58
C THR A 129 -0.48 -14.96 -10.46
N ASN A 130 0.24 -14.82 -11.58
CA ASN A 130 1.54 -14.13 -11.55
C ASN A 130 1.40 -12.67 -11.14
N LEU A 131 0.38 -11.97 -11.66
CA LEU A 131 0.14 -10.55 -11.35
C LEU A 131 0.00 -10.33 -9.84
N PHE A 132 -0.90 -11.07 -9.20
CA PHE A 132 -1.20 -10.89 -7.78
C PHE A 132 -0.14 -11.51 -6.87
N SER A 133 0.49 -12.62 -7.27
CA SER A 133 1.65 -13.16 -6.57
C SER A 133 2.78 -12.13 -6.51
N ALA A 134 3.09 -11.47 -7.64
CA ALA A 134 4.09 -10.42 -7.67
C ALA A 134 3.68 -9.20 -6.83
N ALA A 135 2.42 -8.72 -6.97
CA ALA A 135 1.93 -7.54 -6.24
C ALA A 135 2.01 -7.72 -4.72
N PHE A 136 1.55 -8.88 -4.21
CA PHE A 136 1.57 -9.13 -2.76
C PHE A 136 2.97 -9.40 -2.20
N ARG A 137 3.92 -9.89 -3.02
CA ARG A 137 5.33 -9.98 -2.63
C ARG A 137 5.94 -8.59 -2.50
N VAL A 138 5.74 -7.74 -3.49
CA VAL A 138 6.18 -6.33 -3.44
C VAL A 138 5.54 -5.62 -2.24
N ARG A 139 4.24 -5.81 -2.00
CA ARG A 139 3.55 -5.26 -0.81
C ARG A 139 4.21 -5.70 0.49
N SER A 140 4.53 -6.98 0.63
CA SER A 140 5.18 -7.53 1.84
C SER A 140 6.57 -6.93 2.07
N VAL A 141 7.40 -6.85 1.03
CA VAL A 141 8.75 -6.29 1.12
C VAL A 141 8.69 -4.78 1.38
N ALA A 142 7.79 -4.05 0.73
CA ALA A 142 7.59 -2.62 0.97
C ALA A 142 7.17 -2.32 2.42
N ALA A 143 6.25 -3.11 3.00
CA ALA A 143 5.85 -2.95 4.39
C ALA A 143 7.04 -3.15 5.36
N HIS A 144 7.84 -4.18 5.14
CA HIS A 144 9.05 -4.41 5.93
C HIS A 144 10.08 -3.28 5.77
N ALA A 145 10.29 -2.80 4.53
CA ALA A 145 11.19 -1.67 4.25
C ALA A 145 10.79 -0.40 5.01
N ILE A 146 9.49 -0.12 5.10
CA ILE A 146 8.98 1.02 5.87
C ILE A 146 9.33 0.89 7.36
N HIS A 147 9.09 -0.28 7.96
CA HIS A 147 9.47 -0.51 9.36
C HIS A 147 10.98 -0.37 9.58
N CYS A 148 11.81 -0.95 8.71
CA CYS A 148 13.27 -0.79 8.79
C CYS A 148 13.68 0.68 8.67
N PHE A 149 13.11 1.43 7.72
CA PHE A 149 13.43 2.84 7.52
C PHE A 149 13.26 3.68 8.79
N PHE A 150 12.14 3.53 9.47
CA PHE A 150 11.84 4.28 10.69
C PHE A 150 12.61 3.75 11.90
N GLN A 151 12.65 2.44 12.12
CA GLN A 151 13.34 1.83 13.26
C GLN A 151 14.85 2.11 13.23
N ASP A 152 15.50 2.03 12.07
CA ASP A 152 16.93 2.32 11.91
C ASP A 152 17.26 3.80 12.18
N ARG A 153 16.25 4.68 12.14
CA ARG A 153 16.36 6.11 12.47
C ARG A 153 15.94 6.45 13.91
N GLY A 154 15.60 5.44 14.70
CA GLY A 154 15.22 5.63 16.10
C GLY A 154 13.77 6.05 16.31
N PHE A 155 12.92 6.03 15.28
CA PHE A 155 11.49 6.28 15.44
C PHE A 155 10.84 5.16 16.25
N VAL A 156 9.90 5.53 17.10
CA VAL A 156 9.08 4.58 17.86
C VAL A 156 7.81 4.25 17.09
N TYR A 157 7.58 2.96 16.81
CA TYR A 157 6.30 2.50 16.27
C TYR A 157 5.22 2.58 17.36
N VAL A 158 4.14 3.28 17.09
CA VAL A 158 3.07 3.48 18.07
C VAL A 158 1.73 2.98 17.55
N HIS A 159 0.91 2.48 18.48
CA HIS A 159 -0.45 2.05 18.21
C HIS A 159 -1.43 3.22 18.45
N THR A 160 -2.27 3.51 17.46
CA THR A 160 -3.36 4.47 17.59
C THR A 160 -4.71 3.75 17.49
N PRO A 161 -5.76 4.23 18.18
CA PRO A 161 -7.06 3.56 18.18
C PRO A 161 -7.70 3.55 16.78
N ILE A 162 -8.24 2.39 16.39
CA ILE A 162 -9.03 2.25 15.16
C ILE A 162 -10.44 2.79 15.37
N ILE A 163 -10.99 2.63 16.59
CA ILE A 163 -12.30 3.18 16.98
C ILE A 163 -12.07 4.50 17.69
N THR A 164 -12.70 5.56 17.21
CA THR A 164 -12.51 6.92 17.73
C THR A 164 -13.84 7.66 17.87
N ALA A 165 -13.89 8.62 18.79
CA ALA A 165 -14.96 9.58 18.90
C ALA A 165 -14.61 10.94 18.27
N SER A 166 -13.38 11.10 17.73
CA SER A 166 -12.89 12.35 17.14
C SER A 166 -12.75 12.21 15.62
N ASP A 167 -13.08 13.29 14.90
CA ASP A 167 -12.83 13.39 13.47
C ASP A 167 -11.50 14.11 13.23
N CYS A 168 -10.50 13.41 12.72
CA CYS A 168 -9.17 13.97 12.45
C CYS A 168 -9.19 15.02 11.34
N GLU A 169 -10.03 14.88 10.33
CA GLU A 169 -10.06 15.78 9.17
C GLU A 169 -11.16 16.86 9.30
N GLY A 170 -12.08 16.70 10.27
CA GLY A 170 -13.14 17.67 10.57
C GLY A 170 -14.29 17.70 9.57
N ALA A 171 -14.26 16.87 8.54
CA ALA A 171 -15.28 16.75 7.50
C ALA A 171 -15.35 15.32 6.91
N GLY A 172 -14.69 14.37 7.55
CA GLY A 172 -14.59 12.98 7.04
C GLY A 172 -15.92 12.26 7.12
N GLU A 173 -16.34 11.63 6.03
CA GLU A 173 -17.39 10.62 6.06
C GLU A 173 -16.86 9.36 6.76
N MET A 174 -17.31 9.16 8.01
CA MET A 174 -16.83 8.09 8.87
C MET A 174 -17.85 6.95 8.96
N PHE A 175 -17.34 5.72 8.94
CA PHE A 175 -18.17 4.56 9.29
C PHE A 175 -18.53 4.59 10.76
N ARG A 176 -19.83 4.48 11.09
CA ARG A 176 -20.34 4.39 12.46
C ARG A 176 -20.06 3.02 13.06
N VAL A 177 -19.52 2.98 14.27
CA VAL A 177 -19.40 1.79 15.10
C VAL A 177 -20.46 1.85 16.20
N THR A 178 -21.36 0.89 16.24
CA THR A 178 -22.46 0.85 17.21
C THR A 178 -22.88 -0.59 17.53
N THR A 179 -23.35 -0.82 18.73
CA THR A 179 -24.00 -2.06 19.17
C THR A 179 -25.51 -1.89 19.34
N LEU A 180 -26.06 -0.71 19.06
CA LEU A 180 -27.49 -0.45 19.12
C LEU A 180 -28.23 -1.23 18.03
N ASP A 181 -29.45 -1.64 18.34
CA ASP A 181 -30.35 -2.21 17.35
C ASP A 181 -30.72 -1.15 16.29
N MET A 182 -30.28 -1.37 15.05
CA MET A 182 -30.51 -0.43 13.95
C MET A 182 -31.94 -0.34 13.49
N GLU A 183 -32.78 -1.39 13.76
CA GLU A 183 -34.19 -1.37 13.43
C GLU A 183 -35.01 -0.58 14.46
N ASN A 184 -34.60 -0.61 15.74
CA ASN A 184 -35.29 0.08 16.82
C ASN A 184 -34.29 0.69 17.83
N PRO A 185 -33.51 1.70 17.42
CA PRO A 185 -32.53 2.31 18.32
C PRO A 185 -33.24 3.11 19.43
N PRO A 186 -32.67 3.15 20.66
CA PRO A 186 -33.18 4.02 21.72
C PRO A 186 -33.04 5.49 21.27
N ARG A 187 -34.05 6.30 21.71
CA ARG A 187 -34.12 7.71 21.31
C ARG A 187 -34.22 8.63 22.51
N THR A 188 -33.66 9.79 22.36
CA THR A 188 -33.79 10.92 23.28
C THR A 188 -35.17 11.55 23.16
N GLU A 189 -35.54 12.43 24.09
CA GLU A 189 -36.86 13.13 24.10
C GLU A 189 -37.07 13.94 22.80
N ASP A 190 -36.01 14.45 22.17
CA ASP A 190 -36.08 15.17 20.89
C ASP A 190 -36.02 14.26 19.65
N GLY A 191 -36.12 12.93 19.86
CA GLY A 191 -36.24 11.94 18.79
C GLY A 191 -34.92 11.50 18.13
N ARG A 192 -33.77 12.04 18.54
CA ARG A 192 -32.43 11.60 18.06
C ARG A 192 -32.06 10.25 18.67
N VAL A 193 -31.12 9.53 18.03
CA VAL A 193 -30.56 8.30 18.60
C VAL A 193 -29.85 8.62 19.92
N ASP A 194 -30.21 7.88 20.98
CA ASP A 194 -29.58 8.00 22.30
C ASP A 194 -28.33 7.15 22.42
N TYR A 195 -27.20 7.71 22.01
CA TYR A 195 -25.90 7.04 22.09
C TYR A 195 -25.37 6.86 23.52
N SER A 196 -26.03 7.46 24.57
CA SER A 196 -25.65 7.17 25.95
C SER A 196 -25.89 5.72 26.33
N GLN A 197 -26.76 5.03 25.59
CA GLN A 197 -27.08 3.61 25.74
C GLN A 197 -26.24 2.71 24.84
N ASP A 198 -25.37 3.26 23.99
CA ASP A 198 -24.46 2.48 23.16
C ASP A 198 -23.23 2.03 23.96
N PHE A 199 -22.46 1.09 23.41
CA PHE A 199 -21.32 0.45 24.08
C PHE A 199 -20.31 1.47 24.66
N PHE A 200 -19.99 2.53 23.93
CA PHE A 200 -19.05 3.57 24.36
C PHE A 200 -19.72 4.75 25.10
N GLY A 201 -21.03 4.75 25.27
CA GLY A 201 -21.77 5.85 25.89
C GLY A 201 -21.75 7.16 25.08
N LYS A 202 -21.28 7.14 23.86
CA LYS A 202 -21.19 8.24 22.91
C LYS A 202 -21.03 7.73 21.47
N PRO A 203 -21.28 8.58 20.45
CA PRO A 203 -21.00 8.21 19.07
C PRO A 203 -19.55 7.80 18.87
N ALA A 204 -19.32 6.65 18.24
CA ALA A 204 -18.00 6.16 17.88
C ALA A 204 -17.95 5.78 16.40
N ASN A 205 -16.77 5.90 15.80
CA ASN A 205 -16.56 5.68 14.38
C ASN A 205 -15.26 4.91 14.15
N LEU A 206 -15.08 4.37 12.93
CA LEU A 206 -13.77 3.93 12.46
C LEU A 206 -12.95 5.17 12.08
N THR A 207 -11.66 5.15 12.43
CA THR A 207 -10.76 6.29 12.23
C THR A 207 -10.46 6.55 10.75
N VAL A 208 -10.33 7.82 10.37
CA VAL A 208 -9.86 8.26 9.05
C VAL A 208 -8.34 8.53 9.02
N SER A 209 -7.68 8.58 10.21
CA SER A 209 -6.23 8.80 10.38
C SER A 209 -5.83 8.54 11.82
N GLY A 210 -4.62 8.04 12.02
CA GLY A 210 -4.00 7.92 13.35
C GLY A 210 -3.28 9.18 13.83
N GLN A 211 -3.19 10.22 13.01
CA GLN A 211 -2.34 11.40 13.22
C GLN A 211 -2.53 12.06 14.58
N LEU A 212 -3.75 12.49 14.94
CA LEU A 212 -3.99 13.24 16.18
C LEU A 212 -3.56 12.46 17.43
N ASN A 213 -3.76 11.14 17.42
CA ASN A 213 -3.31 10.28 18.50
C ASN A 213 -1.79 10.03 18.46
N ALA A 214 -1.17 9.99 17.28
CA ALA A 214 0.27 9.87 17.14
C ALA A 214 1.00 11.11 17.66
N GLU A 215 0.43 12.31 17.52
CA GLU A 215 0.97 13.53 18.10
C GLU A 215 1.09 13.48 19.63
N ASN A 216 0.21 12.73 20.33
CA ASN A 216 0.35 12.50 21.78
C ASN A 216 1.68 11.77 22.10
N PHE A 217 2.02 10.78 21.29
CA PHE A 217 3.27 10.06 21.45
C PHE A 217 4.47 10.89 21.05
N ALA A 218 4.37 11.68 19.97
CA ALA A 218 5.45 12.56 19.53
C ALA A 218 5.84 13.58 20.62
N MET A 219 4.85 14.13 21.33
CA MET A 219 5.10 15.03 22.46
C MET A 219 5.79 14.37 23.67
N ALA A 220 6.01 13.07 23.65
CA ALA A 220 6.68 12.31 24.70
C ALA A 220 7.93 11.56 24.21
N PHE A 221 7.91 11.03 23.00
CA PHE A 221 8.96 10.18 22.43
C PHE A 221 9.79 10.87 21.34
N GLY A 222 9.40 12.07 20.90
CA GLY A 222 10.08 12.79 19.82
C GLY A 222 9.64 12.33 18.44
N ASP A 223 10.30 11.31 17.91
CA ASP A 223 10.00 10.79 16.58
C ASP A 223 9.22 9.47 16.66
N VAL A 224 8.01 9.47 16.12
CA VAL A 224 7.11 8.31 16.15
C VAL A 224 6.51 8.05 14.78
N TYR A 225 5.97 6.86 14.56
CA TYR A 225 5.17 6.58 13.37
C TYR A 225 4.08 5.56 13.65
N THR A 226 2.98 5.67 12.92
CA THR A 226 1.96 4.63 12.83
C THR A 226 2.06 3.91 11.49
N PHE A 227 1.64 2.68 11.43
CA PHE A 227 1.35 1.93 10.21
C PHE A 227 0.09 1.13 10.49
N GLY A 228 -1.06 1.69 10.16
CA GLY A 228 -2.34 1.16 10.58
C GLY A 228 -3.46 1.34 9.56
N PRO A 229 -4.55 0.58 9.72
CA PRO A 229 -5.72 0.69 8.87
C PRO A 229 -6.46 2.00 9.12
N THR A 230 -6.96 2.59 8.04
CA THR A 230 -7.81 3.78 8.02
C THR A 230 -9.04 3.51 7.17
N PHE A 231 -10.12 4.23 7.46
CA PHE A 231 -11.44 3.97 6.89
C PHE A 231 -12.09 5.27 6.45
N ARG A 232 -12.57 5.31 5.20
CA ARG A 232 -13.30 6.48 4.67
C ARG A 232 -14.58 6.01 3.99
N ALA A 233 -15.71 6.55 4.42
CA ALA A 233 -17.04 6.19 3.91
C ALA A 233 -17.46 7.03 2.68
N GLU A 234 -16.53 7.71 2.05
CA GLU A 234 -16.78 8.54 0.87
C GLU A 234 -17.39 7.72 -0.26
N ASN A 235 -18.48 8.21 -0.83
CA ASN A 235 -19.11 7.58 -2.00
C ASN A 235 -18.32 7.88 -3.29
N SER A 236 -17.06 7.45 -3.32
CA SER A 236 -16.15 7.64 -4.44
C SER A 236 -15.84 6.31 -5.13
N ASN A 237 -16.11 6.22 -6.43
CA ASN A 237 -15.90 5.00 -7.21
C ASN A 237 -14.74 5.15 -8.22
N THR A 238 -13.65 5.77 -7.80
CA THR A 238 -12.45 5.94 -8.64
C THR A 238 -11.49 4.76 -8.54
N GLN A 239 -10.45 4.76 -9.34
CA GLN A 239 -9.39 3.76 -9.31
C GLN A 239 -8.43 3.92 -8.12
N ARG A 240 -8.51 5.02 -7.36
CA ARG A 240 -7.59 5.40 -6.28
C ARG A 240 -8.23 5.42 -4.90
N HIS A 241 -9.54 5.12 -4.80
CA HIS A 241 -10.27 5.14 -3.54
C HIS A 241 -10.68 3.72 -3.13
N ALA A 242 -10.38 3.40 -1.89
CA ALA A 242 -10.89 2.25 -1.15
C ALA A 242 -11.48 2.75 0.17
N ALA A 243 -12.45 2.05 0.71
CA ALA A 243 -13.08 2.41 1.98
C ALA A 243 -12.23 1.97 3.19
N GLU A 244 -11.36 1.00 3.00
CA GLU A 244 -10.35 0.53 3.96
C GLU A 244 -9.00 0.48 3.26
N PHE A 245 -7.99 1.10 3.85
CA PHE A 245 -6.61 1.12 3.35
C PHE A 245 -5.64 1.37 4.50
N TRP A 246 -4.34 1.27 4.26
CA TRP A 246 -3.32 1.45 5.30
C TRP A 246 -2.57 2.75 5.13
N MET A 247 -2.36 3.45 6.25
CA MET A 247 -1.59 4.70 6.28
C MET A 247 -0.30 4.52 7.07
N ILE A 248 0.75 5.13 6.57
CA ILE A 248 2.00 5.35 7.29
C ILE A 248 2.03 6.82 7.68
N GLU A 249 2.04 7.11 8.97
CA GLU A 249 1.89 8.46 9.49
C GLU A 249 2.96 8.73 10.57
N PRO A 250 4.16 9.21 10.18
CA PRO A 250 5.15 9.69 11.13
C PRO A 250 4.75 11.06 11.68
N GLU A 251 5.11 11.29 12.95
CA GLU A 251 5.01 12.59 13.64
C GLU A 251 6.34 12.84 14.36
N MET A 252 6.93 14.01 14.14
CA MET A 252 8.27 14.38 14.60
C MET A 252 8.23 15.67 15.41
N ALA A 253 8.58 15.59 16.70
CA ALA A 253 8.73 16.75 17.55
C ALA A 253 9.98 17.57 17.17
N PHE A 254 9.95 18.88 17.40
CA PHE A 254 11.02 19.83 17.07
C PHE A 254 11.38 19.89 15.58
N CYS A 255 10.53 19.36 14.72
CA CYS A 255 10.67 19.31 13.27
C CYS A 255 9.84 20.40 12.58
N ASP A 256 10.36 21.01 11.53
CA ASP A 256 9.65 21.94 10.67
C ASP A 256 9.22 21.26 9.34
N LEU A 257 8.50 22.01 8.49
CA LEU A 257 8.06 21.52 7.18
C LEU A 257 9.23 21.02 6.31
N LYS A 258 10.41 21.69 6.41
CA LYS A 258 11.58 21.26 5.64
C LYS A 258 12.07 19.88 6.08
N GLY A 259 12.19 19.67 7.40
CA GLY A 259 12.58 18.37 7.97
C GLY A 259 11.59 17.27 7.62
N ASP A 260 10.29 17.58 7.63
CA ASP A 260 9.23 16.65 7.23
C ASP A 260 9.39 16.17 5.78
N MET A 261 9.59 17.11 4.84
CA MET A 261 9.89 16.80 3.44
C MET A 261 11.17 15.98 3.26
N ASP A 262 12.23 16.29 4.02
CA ASP A 262 13.51 15.55 3.94
C ASP A 262 13.32 14.07 4.36
N VAL A 263 12.53 13.80 5.40
CA VAL A 263 12.21 12.43 5.84
C VAL A 263 11.32 11.72 4.82
N ALA A 264 10.30 12.40 4.29
CA ALA A 264 9.40 11.85 3.28
C ALA A 264 10.15 11.43 2.01
N GLU A 265 11.04 12.30 1.49
CA GLU A 265 11.90 12.01 0.35
C GLU A 265 12.79 10.80 0.60
N ALA A 266 13.46 10.77 1.76
CA ALA A 266 14.35 9.67 2.14
C ALA A 266 13.60 8.35 2.25
N MET A 267 12.37 8.34 2.79
CA MET A 267 11.53 7.16 2.92
C MET A 267 11.11 6.60 1.55
N ILE A 268 10.63 7.43 0.64
CA ILE A 268 10.23 7.00 -0.71
C ILE A 268 11.43 6.34 -1.41
N LYS A 269 12.59 6.99 -1.40
CA LYS A 269 13.81 6.46 -2.00
C LYS A 269 14.25 5.13 -1.39
N HIS A 270 14.15 5.00 -0.07
CA HIS A 270 14.48 3.76 0.64
C HIS A 270 13.55 2.61 0.24
N ILE A 271 12.25 2.84 0.21
CA ILE A 271 11.26 1.83 -0.19
C ILE A 271 11.55 1.35 -1.62
N ILE A 272 11.72 2.27 -2.56
CA ILE A 272 11.98 1.94 -3.96
C ILE A 272 13.26 1.10 -4.09
N ARG A 273 14.37 1.53 -3.49
CA ARG A 273 15.65 0.81 -3.55
C ARG A 273 15.55 -0.60 -2.96
N THR A 274 14.90 -0.73 -1.79
CA THR A 274 14.71 -2.02 -1.13
C THR A 274 13.87 -2.98 -1.97
N VAL A 275 12.79 -2.50 -2.56
CA VAL A 275 11.92 -3.33 -3.42
C VAL A 275 12.63 -3.72 -4.71
N MET A 276 13.36 -2.81 -5.35
CA MET A 276 14.13 -3.14 -6.56
C MET A 276 15.24 -4.17 -6.30
N GLU A 277 15.87 -4.11 -5.13
CA GLU A 277 16.92 -5.06 -4.70
C GLU A 277 16.32 -6.43 -4.35
N LYS A 278 15.22 -6.46 -3.57
CA LYS A 278 14.69 -7.70 -3.00
C LYS A 278 13.63 -8.40 -3.85
N CYS A 279 13.02 -7.68 -4.81
CA CYS A 279 11.98 -8.17 -5.72
C CYS A 279 12.34 -7.99 -7.20
N PRO A 280 13.57 -8.33 -7.66
CA PRO A 280 13.99 -8.05 -9.05
C PRO A 280 13.15 -8.81 -10.07
N ASP A 281 12.72 -10.04 -9.79
CA ASP A 281 11.92 -10.86 -10.71
C ASP A 281 10.50 -10.29 -10.85
N GLU A 282 9.91 -9.85 -9.74
CA GLU A 282 8.59 -9.21 -9.70
C GLU A 282 8.60 -7.86 -10.43
N ILE A 283 9.60 -7.03 -10.19
CA ILE A 283 9.77 -5.74 -10.89
C ILE A 283 9.98 -5.94 -12.39
N ASN A 284 10.79 -6.92 -12.80
CA ASN A 284 10.95 -7.27 -14.21
C ASN A 284 9.64 -7.76 -14.84
N PHE A 285 8.83 -8.52 -14.10
CA PHE A 285 7.51 -8.93 -14.54
C PHE A 285 6.59 -7.73 -14.76
N PHE A 286 6.50 -6.81 -13.79
CA PHE A 286 5.67 -5.60 -13.92
C PHE A 286 6.14 -4.72 -15.08
N ASN A 287 7.44 -4.50 -15.20
CA ASN A 287 7.99 -3.71 -16.30
C ASN A 287 7.72 -4.31 -17.68
N SER A 288 7.63 -5.65 -17.77
CA SER A 288 7.40 -6.32 -19.05
C SER A 288 5.92 -6.43 -19.43
N PHE A 289 5.02 -6.60 -18.46
CA PHE A 289 3.64 -7.00 -18.69
C PHE A 289 2.58 -6.02 -18.19
N VAL A 290 2.94 -5.07 -17.32
CA VAL A 290 2.00 -4.11 -16.72
C VAL A 290 2.32 -2.69 -17.14
N ASP A 291 3.55 -2.22 -16.91
CA ASP A 291 3.99 -0.85 -17.21
C ASP A 291 5.44 -0.85 -17.72
N LYS A 292 5.60 -0.73 -19.02
CA LYS A 292 6.91 -0.83 -19.70
C LYS A 292 7.93 0.24 -19.31
N GLY A 293 7.54 1.31 -18.66
CA GLY A 293 8.43 2.37 -18.18
C GLY A 293 8.70 2.31 -16.67
N LEU A 294 8.18 1.30 -15.99
CA LEU A 294 8.18 1.23 -14.53
C LEU A 294 9.59 1.29 -13.94
N LYS A 295 10.48 0.43 -14.41
CA LYS A 295 11.82 0.30 -13.84
C LYS A 295 12.62 1.60 -13.99
N GLU A 296 12.63 2.19 -15.17
CA GLU A 296 13.30 3.46 -15.44
C GLU A 296 12.73 4.59 -14.57
N ARG A 297 11.41 4.66 -14.41
CA ARG A 297 10.76 5.64 -13.55
C ARG A 297 11.16 5.47 -12.08
N LEU A 298 11.17 4.24 -11.56
CA LEU A 298 11.57 3.96 -10.19
C LEU A 298 13.05 4.30 -9.94
N GLU A 299 13.95 3.93 -10.85
CA GLU A 299 15.39 4.28 -10.81
C GLU A 299 15.59 5.81 -10.83
N HIS A 300 14.87 6.50 -11.69
CA HIS A 300 14.91 7.96 -11.77
C HIS A 300 14.47 8.62 -10.45
N VAL A 301 13.34 8.22 -9.89
CA VAL A 301 12.85 8.76 -8.61
C VAL A 301 13.80 8.45 -7.46
N ALA A 302 14.33 7.23 -7.38
CA ALA A 302 15.27 6.84 -6.32
C ALA A 302 16.62 7.58 -6.36
N SER A 303 16.99 8.14 -7.53
CA SER A 303 18.26 8.86 -7.73
C SER A 303 18.12 10.39 -7.80
N SER A 304 16.92 10.91 -8.05
CA SER A 304 16.69 12.36 -8.18
C SER A 304 16.59 13.05 -6.82
N ASP A 305 17.03 14.28 -6.73
CA ASP A 305 16.63 15.20 -5.66
C ASP A 305 15.24 15.74 -5.97
N PHE A 306 14.33 15.70 -4.99
CA PHE A 306 12.96 16.15 -5.20
C PHE A 306 12.90 17.68 -5.32
N GLY A 307 12.13 18.17 -6.28
CA GLY A 307 11.87 19.60 -6.42
C GLY A 307 11.05 20.14 -5.24
N ARG A 308 11.11 21.44 -5.04
CA ARG A 308 10.27 22.15 -4.06
C ARG A 308 9.74 23.42 -4.70
N VAL A 309 8.45 23.65 -4.58
CA VAL A 309 7.76 24.80 -5.18
C VAL A 309 6.58 25.18 -4.28
N SER A 310 6.33 26.47 -4.09
CA SER A 310 5.13 26.88 -3.39
C SER A 310 3.88 26.64 -4.25
N TYR A 311 2.72 26.46 -3.62
CA TYR A 311 1.44 26.35 -4.31
C TYR A 311 1.18 27.57 -5.23
N THR A 312 1.51 28.76 -4.75
CA THR A 312 1.35 29.99 -5.54
C THR A 312 2.19 29.95 -6.81
N GLU A 313 3.47 29.58 -6.72
CA GLU A 313 4.36 29.44 -7.89
C GLU A 313 3.90 28.29 -8.80
N ALA A 314 3.46 27.16 -8.24
CA ALA A 314 2.93 26.03 -9.00
C ALA A 314 1.69 26.45 -9.82
N VAL A 315 0.76 27.18 -9.21
CA VAL A 315 -0.41 27.74 -9.92
C VAL A 315 -0.01 28.66 -11.05
N GLU A 316 0.98 29.56 -10.85
CA GLU A 316 1.47 30.45 -11.92
C GLU A 316 2.10 29.66 -13.08
N LEU A 317 2.88 28.60 -12.78
CA LEU A 317 3.43 27.73 -13.82
C LEU A 317 2.34 26.97 -14.59
N LEU A 318 1.31 26.49 -13.91
CA LEU A 318 0.20 25.75 -14.51
C LEU A 318 -0.69 26.69 -15.35
N LYS A 319 -0.96 27.91 -14.90
CA LYS A 319 -1.75 28.90 -15.63
C LYS A 319 -1.21 29.22 -17.01
N GLN A 320 0.09 29.17 -17.21
CA GLN A 320 0.72 29.35 -18.53
C GLN A 320 0.30 28.28 -19.55
N ASN A 321 -0.28 27.17 -19.07
CA ASN A 321 -0.71 26.03 -19.87
C ASN A 321 -2.18 25.65 -19.60
N ASN A 322 -2.97 26.57 -19.09
CA ASN A 322 -4.32 26.30 -18.59
C ASN A 322 -5.28 25.80 -19.70
N ASP A 323 -4.99 26.11 -20.95
CA ASP A 323 -5.71 25.61 -22.14
C ASP A 323 -5.61 24.09 -22.33
N LYS A 324 -4.59 23.45 -21.79
CA LYS A 324 -4.34 22.01 -21.86
C LYS A 324 -5.11 21.17 -20.84
N PHE A 325 -5.70 21.80 -19.82
CA PHE A 325 -6.37 21.12 -18.72
C PHE A 325 -7.89 21.11 -18.90
N ASP A 326 -8.51 20.01 -18.52
CA ASP A 326 -9.96 19.88 -18.43
C ASP A 326 -10.48 20.77 -17.29
N TYR A 327 -9.83 20.76 -16.15
CA TYR A 327 -10.10 21.63 -15.01
C TYR A 327 -9.15 22.82 -15.02
N LYS A 328 -9.71 24.04 -15.10
CA LYS A 328 -8.89 25.25 -15.08
C LYS A 328 -8.34 25.50 -13.70
N VAL A 329 -7.04 25.78 -13.64
CA VAL A 329 -6.34 26.08 -12.38
C VAL A 329 -6.51 27.55 -12.01
N GLU A 330 -6.92 27.79 -10.77
CA GLU A 330 -6.96 29.12 -10.15
C GLU A 330 -6.42 29.06 -8.71
N TRP A 331 -5.90 30.17 -8.22
CA TRP A 331 -5.42 30.23 -6.86
C TRP A 331 -6.58 30.04 -5.86
N GLY A 332 -6.41 29.15 -4.88
CA GLY A 332 -7.43 28.81 -3.91
C GLY A 332 -8.26 27.56 -4.26
N THR A 333 -7.96 26.89 -5.36
CA THR A 333 -8.60 25.62 -5.76
C THR A 333 -7.66 24.43 -5.58
N ASP A 334 -8.21 23.23 -5.29
CA ASP A 334 -7.42 22.02 -5.23
C ASP A 334 -6.80 21.68 -6.59
N LEU A 335 -5.52 21.29 -6.56
CA LEU A 335 -4.87 20.74 -7.74
C LEU A 335 -5.48 19.37 -8.08
N GLN A 336 -5.84 19.20 -9.35
CA GLN A 336 -6.32 17.93 -9.86
C GLN A 336 -5.15 17.05 -10.32
N THR A 337 -5.36 15.75 -10.43
CA THR A 337 -4.33 14.80 -10.88
C THR A 337 -3.64 15.22 -12.19
N GLU A 338 -4.36 15.85 -13.13
CA GLU A 338 -3.77 16.33 -14.38
C GLU A 338 -2.75 17.45 -14.14
N HIS A 339 -3.01 18.33 -13.17
CA HIS A 339 -2.10 19.41 -12.75
C HIS A 339 -0.85 18.86 -12.08
N GLU A 340 -1.02 17.92 -11.14
CA GLU A 340 0.06 17.26 -10.39
C GLU A 340 1.00 16.50 -11.33
N ARG A 341 0.44 15.75 -12.27
CA ARG A 341 1.22 15.04 -13.28
C ARG A 341 1.93 16.00 -14.23
N TYR A 342 1.28 17.10 -14.61
CA TYR A 342 1.91 18.10 -15.47
C TYR A 342 3.12 18.75 -14.79
N LEU A 343 3.03 19.05 -13.50
CA LEU A 343 4.17 19.54 -12.70
C LEU A 343 5.33 18.53 -12.71
N THR A 344 5.06 17.27 -12.40
CA THR A 344 6.10 16.25 -12.25
C THR A 344 6.66 15.74 -13.58
N GLU A 345 5.84 15.65 -14.63
CA GLU A 345 6.22 15.01 -15.90
C GLU A 345 6.69 16.02 -16.97
N GLN A 346 6.14 17.26 -16.96
CA GLN A 346 6.43 18.25 -17.99
C GLN A 346 7.32 19.38 -17.49
N ILE A 347 7.07 19.91 -16.29
CA ILE A 347 7.78 21.08 -15.75
C ILE A 347 9.07 20.65 -15.05
N PHE A 348 8.95 19.90 -13.95
CA PHE A 348 10.10 19.52 -13.12
C PHE A 348 10.81 18.26 -13.63
N LYS A 349 10.11 17.37 -14.33
CA LYS A 349 10.60 16.06 -14.82
C LYS A 349 11.21 15.20 -13.72
N LYS A 350 10.68 15.33 -12.50
CA LYS A 350 11.10 14.62 -11.29
C LYS A 350 10.01 14.78 -10.22
N PRO A 351 10.09 14.04 -9.10
CA PRO A 351 9.21 14.29 -7.96
C PRO A 351 9.33 15.72 -7.45
N VAL A 352 8.24 16.28 -6.96
CA VAL A 352 8.20 17.66 -6.45
C VAL A 352 7.29 17.76 -5.22
N PHE A 353 7.76 18.48 -4.21
CA PHE A 353 6.92 18.94 -3.11
C PHE A 353 6.28 20.27 -3.49
N VAL A 354 4.96 20.34 -3.42
CA VAL A 354 4.22 21.60 -3.48
C VAL A 354 3.90 22.01 -2.05
N THR A 355 4.23 23.25 -1.66
CA THR A 355 4.12 23.73 -0.28
C THR A 355 3.24 24.96 -0.16
N ASP A 356 2.90 25.33 1.08
CA ASP A 356 2.25 26.60 1.40
C ASP A 356 0.91 26.79 0.67
N TYR A 357 0.02 25.83 0.88
CA TYR A 357 -1.33 25.82 0.31
C TYR A 357 -2.25 26.86 0.96
N PRO A 358 -3.27 27.35 0.24
CA PRO A 358 -4.32 28.18 0.84
C PRO A 358 -4.96 27.49 2.05
N LYS A 359 -5.14 28.22 3.15
CA LYS A 359 -5.71 27.67 4.40
C LYS A 359 -7.11 27.08 4.20
N ASP A 360 -7.90 27.65 3.27
CA ASP A 360 -9.31 27.32 3.12
C ASP A 360 -9.56 25.95 2.47
N ILE A 361 -8.53 25.35 1.87
CA ILE A 361 -8.56 24.02 1.26
C ILE A 361 -7.76 22.96 2.04
N LYS A 362 -7.30 23.28 3.25
CA LYS A 362 -6.47 22.39 4.08
C LYS A 362 -7.03 22.26 5.51
N ALA A 363 -6.65 21.21 6.19
CA ALA A 363 -7.17 20.83 7.49
C ALA A 363 -6.82 21.80 8.61
N PHE A 364 -7.59 21.75 9.70
CA PHE A 364 -7.53 22.69 10.83
C PHE A 364 -6.21 22.70 11.61
N TYR A 365 -5.52 21.56 11.64
CA TYR A 365 -4.32 21.33 12.43
C TYR A 365 -3.03 21.86 11.79
N MET A 366 -3.10 22.32 10.54
CA MET A 366 -1.92 22.79 9.81
C MET A 366 -1.52 24.19 10.23
N ARG A 367 -0.20 24.42 10.42
CA ARG A 367 0.34 25.69 10.88
C ARG A 367 0.04 26.83 9.92
N LEU A 368 -0.64 27.87 10.41
CA LEU A 368 -0.88 29.09 9.65
C LEU A 368 0.43 29.84 9.42
N ASN A 369 0.74 30.17 8.18
CA ASN A 369 1.90 30.98 7.80
C ASN A 369 1.70 32.45 8.20
N ASP A 370 2.80 33.20 8.24
CA ASP A 370 2.78 34.63 8.72
C ASP A 370 2.00 35.54 7.78
N ASP A 371 1.71 35.10 6.54
CA ASP A 371 0.84 35.84 5.61
C ASP A 371 -0.65 35.77 5.97
N GLY A 372 -1.04 34.93 6.92
CA GLY A 372 -2.42 34.71 7.36
C GLY A 372 -3.35 34.11 6.32
N LYS A 373 -2.84 33.66 5.17
CA LYS A 373 -3.60 33.12 4.01
C LYS A 373 -3.25 31.69 3.67
N THR A 374 -2.00 31.30 3.89
CA THR A 374 -1.49 29.97 3.57
C THR A 374 -1.13 29.20 4.84
N VAL A 375 -1.01 27.89 4.70
CA VAL A 375 -0.58 26.98 5.78
C VAL A 375 0.67 26.23 5.34
N ALA A 376 1.52 25.86 6.31
CA ALA A 376 2.74 25.08 6.10
C ALA A 376 2.41 23.62 5.80
N ALA A 377 1.66 23.39 4.74
CA ALA A 377 1.34 22.09 4.18
C ALA A 377 2.35 21.69 3.09
N CYS A 378 2.49 20.42 2.82
CA CYS A 378 3.20 19.91 1.65
C CYS A 378 2.51 18.67 1.08
N ASP A 379 2.42 18.60 -0.24
CA ASP A 379 2.04 17.39 -0.96
C ASP A 379 3.24 16.93 -1.81
N CYS A 380 3.65 15.67 -1.65
CA CYS A 380 4.68 15.07 -2.49
C CYS A 380 4.04 14.48 -3.74
N LEU A 381 4.38 15.03 -4.88
CA LEU A 381 3.91 14.59 -6.18
C LEU A 381 4.98 13.74 -6.88
N VAL A 382 4.58 12.61 -7.45
CA VAL A 382 5.47 11.74 -8.22
C VAL A 382 4.95 11.50 -9.63
N PRO A 383 5.85 11.31 -10.63
CA PRO A 383 5.44 11.01 -12.00
C PRO A 383 4.54 9.78 -12.08
N GLY A 384 3.49 9.81 -12.89
CA GLY A 384 2.57 8.70 -13.14
C GLY A 384 1.36 8.63 -12.21
N ILE A 385 1.51 9.01 -10.95
CA ILE A 385 0.42 8.97 -9.94
C ILE A 385 -0.08 10.37 -9.54
N GLY A 386 0.80 11.36 -9.41
CA GLY A 386 0.52 12.63 -8.76
C GLY A 386 0.81 12.54 -7.26
N GLU A 387 -0.09 13.05 -6.41
CA GLU A 387 0.08 13.03 -4.96
C GLU A 387 0.20 11.60 -4.41
N ILE A 388 1.28 11.37 -3.64
CA ILE A 388 1.57 10.13 -2.93
C ILE A 388 1.67 10.33 -1.41
N ILE A 389 2.10 11.51 -0.97
CA ILE A 389 2.19 11.93 0.43
C ILE A 389 1.53 13.30 0.58
N GLY A 390 0.72 13.47 1.62
CA GLY A 390 0.29 14.75 2.15
C GLY A 390 0.83 14.95 3.56
N GLY A 391 1.38 16.12 3.87
CA GLY A 391 1.99 16.43 5.15
C GLY A 391 1.87 17.89 5.55
N SER A 392 2.29 18.21 6.75
CA SER A 392 2.36 19.60 7.21
C SER A 392 3.21 19.76 8.47
N GLN A 393 3.72 20.95 8.70
CA GLN A 393 3.99 21.39 10.06
C GLN A 393 2.65 21.60 10.77
N ARG A 394 2.56 21.16 12.03
CA ARG A 394 1.35 21.23 12.84
C ARG A 394 1.27 22.59 13.55
N GLU A 395 0.05 23.07 13.80
CA GLU A 395 -0.15 24.33 14.54
C GLU A 395 0.19 24.12 16.02
N GLU A 396 1.28 24.71 16.46
CA GLU A 396 1.76 24.68 17.86
C GLU A 396 1.20 25.79 18.72
N ARG A 397 0.64 26.84 18.11
CA ARG A 397 0.11 28.01 18.82
C ARG A 397 -1.35 27.74 19.19
N LEU A 398 -1.60 27.60 20.52
CA LEU A 398 -2.90 27.21 21.05
C LEU A 398 -4.04 28.07 20.56
N GLU A 399 -3.88 29.40 20.66
CA GLU A 399 -4.94 30.37 20.31
C GLU A 399 -5.32 30.29 18.81
N LEU A 400 -4.34 30.08 17.94
CA LEU A 400 -4.58 29.95 16.50
C LEU A 400 -5.26 28.63 16.17
N LEU A 401 -4.86 27.55 16.84
CA LEU A 401 -5.50 26.23 16.67
C LEU A 401 -6.97 26.27 17.16
N GLU A 402 -7.23 26.82 18.35
CA GLU A 402 -8.59 26.98 18.85
C GLU A 402 -9.44 27.85 17.92
N GLY A 403 -8.89 28.96 17.44
CA GLY A 403 -9.57 29.84 16.50
C GLY A 403 -9.91 29.12 15.18
N ARG A 404 -9.01 28.31 14.67
CA ARG A 404 -9.25 27.56 13.43
C ARG A 404 -10.31 26.46 13.58
N ILE A 405 -10.32 25.76 14.70
CA ILE A 405 -11.37 24.79 15.05
C ILE A 405 -12.74 25.46 15.04
N GLN A 406 -12.85 26.64 15.68
CA GLN A 406 -14.10 27.43 15.72
C GLN A 406 -14.50 27.96 14.34
N GLU A 407 -13.55 28.49 13.55
CA GLU A 407 -13.78 28.99 12.18
C GLU A 407 -14.42 27.92 11.29
N LEU A 408 -14.03 26.66 11.46
CA LEU A 408 -14.59 25.52 10.71
C LEU A 408 -15.90 24.96 11.31
N GLY A 409 -16.44 25.62 12.35
CA GLY A 409 -17.69 25.19 12.98
C GLY A 409 -17.56 23.94 13.86
N MET A 410 -16.33 23.53 14.16
CA MET A 410 -16.04 22.42 15.06
C MET A 410 -16.04 22.89 16.51
N ARG A 411 -16.22 21.98 17.45
CA ARG A 411 -16.27 22.31 18.88
C ARG A 411 -14.92 22.04 19.55
N PRO A 412 -14.25 23.02 20.13
CA PRO A 412 -12.98 22.82 20.84
C PRO A 412 -13.07 21.79 21.98
N GLU A 413 -14.24 21.63 22.59
CA GLU A 413 -14.48 20.67 23.67
C GLU A 413 -14.32 19.21 23.21
N ASP A 414 -14.54 18.92 21.93
CA ASP A 414 -14.35 17.58 21.36
C ASP A 414 -12.86 17.26 21.15
N TYR A 415 -12.01 18.31 21.14
CA TYR A 415 -10.55 18.23 20.93
C TYR A 415 -9.75 18.69 22.16
N TRP A 416 -10.35 18.74 23.36
CA TRP A 416 -9.71 19.24 24.58
C TRP A 416 -8.34 18.57 24.85
N TRP A 417 -8.26 17.27 24.68
CA TRP A 417 -7.04 16.48 24.88
C TRP A 417 -5.95 16.80 23.84
N TYR A 418 -6.34 17.15 22.62
CA TYR A 418 -5.44 17.56 21.55
C TYR A 418 -4.91 18.99 21.78
N LEU A 419 -5.75 19.87 22.26
CA LEU A 419 -5.39 21.24 22.67
C LEU A 419 -4.44 21.24 23.89
N ASP A 420 -4.58 20.29 24.81
CA ASP A 420 -3.68 20.11 25.95
C ASP A 420 -2.23 19.85 25.54
N LEU A 421 -1.97 19.23 24.39
CA LEU A 421 -0.63 19.07 23.85
C LEU A 421 0.06 20.42 23.58
N ARG A 422 -0.70 21.48 23.35
CA ARG A 422 -0.18 22.86 23.18
C ARG A 422 -0.06 23.60 24.49
N ARG A 423 -0.90 23.26 25.47
CA ARG A 423 -0.85 23.87 26.81
C ARG A 423 0.31 23.37 27.66
N TYR A 424 0.67 22.07 27.49
CA TYR A 424 1.61 21.38 28.36
C TYR A 424 2.90 21.01 27.60
N GLY A 425 3.71 22.01 27.26
CA GLY A 425 5.01 21.79 26.62
C GLY A 425 4.93 21.57 25.11
N GLY A 426 3.96 22.16 24.44
CA GLY A 426 3.84 22.15 23.00
C GLY A 426 5.09 22.69 22.32
N CYS A 427 5.51 22.03 21.25
CA CYS A 427 6.65 22.44 20.44
C CYS A 427 6.29 22.43 18.96
N LYS A 428 7.13 23.05 18.15
CA LYS A 428 7.10 22.87 16.70
C LYS A 428 7.21 21.40 16.37
N HIS A 429 6.30 20.87 15.55
CA HIS A 429 6.32 19.48 15.10
C HIS A 429 5.67 19.35 13.73
N ALA A 430 5.99 18.30 13.03
CA ALA A 430 5.54 18.07 11.66
C ALA A 430 5.36 16.56 11.41
N GLY A 431 4.57 16.24 10.43
CA GLY A 431 4.34 14.86 10.02
C GLY A 431 3.60 14.78 8.69
N PHE A 432 3.55 13.58 8.15
CA PHE A 432 2.90 13.32 6.86
C PHE A 432 2.15 11.99 6.85
N GLY A 433 1.30 11.80 5.86
CA GLY A 433 0.62 10.54 5.58
C GLY A 433 1.00 9.98 4.21
N LEU A 434 1.44 8.72 4.18
CA LEU A 434 1.61 7.94 2.94
C LEU A 434 0.54 6.85 2.89
N GLY A 435 -0.32 6.88 1.86
CA GLY A 435 -1.22 5.77 1.55
C GLY A 435 -0.44 4.56 1.04
N PHE A 436 -0.46 3.46 1.79
CA PHE A 436 0.35 2.29 1.47
C PHE A 436 -0.05 1.65 0.13
N GLU A 437 -1.34 1.57 -0.14
CA GLU A 437 -1.86 1.06 -1.40
C GLU A 437 -1.41 1.89 -2.60
N ARG A 438 -1.40 3.24 -2.47
CA ARG A 438 -0.84 4.11 -3.51
C ARG A 438 0.64 3.85 -3.75
N MET A 439 1.40 3.63 -2.68
CA MET A 439 2.82 3.25 -2.80
C MET A 439 2.99 1.90 -3.52
N VAL A 440 2.18 0.89 -3.19
CA VAL A 440 2.21 -0.41 -3.88
C VAL A 440 1.81 -0.28 -5.35
N MET A 441 0.77 0.51 -5.67
CA MET A 441 0.42 0.84 -7.05
C MET A 441 1.61 1.48 -7.79
N TYR A 442 2.28 2.42 -7.15
CA TYR A 442 3.45 3.10 -7.71
C TYR A 442 4.61 2.15 -8.01
N LEU A 443 4.92 1.25 -7.06
CA LEU A 443 5.99 0.25 -7.18
C LEU A 443 5.72 -0.84 -8.23
N THR A 444 4.46 -1.08 -8.56
CA THR A 444 4.05 -2.19 -9.45
C THR A 444 3.53 -1.74 -10.82
N GLY A 445 3.19 -0.45 -10.96
CA GLY A 445 2.52 0.07 -12.14
C GLY A 445 1.05 -0.37 -12.27
N VAL A 446 0.50 -1.03 -11.25
CA VAL A 446 -0.92 -1.42 -11.22
C VAL A 446 -1.78 -0.17 -11.07
N SER A 447 -2.74 0.01 -11.97
CA SER A 447 -3.50 1.24 -12.11
C SER A 447 -4.72 1.37 -11.18
N ASN A 448 -5.10 0.30 -10.48
CA ASN A 448 -6.32 0.29 -9.67
C ASN A 448 -6.03 -0.24 -8.27
N ILE A 449 -6.42 0.52 -7.25
CA ILE A 449 -6.21 0.20 -5.84
C ILE A 449 -6.82 -1.16 -5.45
N ARG A 450 -7.95 -1.55 -6.09
CA ARG A 450 -8.59 -2.87 -5.89
C ARG A 450 -7.68 -4.05 -6.22
N ASP A 451 -6.58 -3.81 -6.93
CA ASP A 451 -5.68 -4.86 -7.43
C ASP A 451 -4.34 -4.91 -6.68
N VAL A 452 -4.20 -4.10 -5.63
CA VAL A 452 -3.08 -4.17 -4.67
C VAL A 452 -3.54 -4.57 -3.26
N GLU A 453 -4.83 -4.87 -3.11
CA GLU A 453 -5.46 -5.46 -1.93
C GLU A 453 -6.03 -6.84 -2.27
N LEU A 454 -6.02 -7.78 -1.32
CA LEU A 454 -6.58 -9.11 -1.57
C LEU A 454 -8.10 -9.05 -1.70
N HIS A 455 -8.75 -8.43 -0.71
CA HIS A 455 -10.19 -8.28 -0.61
C HIS A 455 -10.53 -6.80 -0.42
N PRO A 456 -10.58 -6.00 -1.51
CA PRO A 456 -10.77 -4.56 -1.42
C PRO A 456 -12.17 -4.21 -0.88
N ARG A 457 -12.21 -3.26 0.05
CA ARG A 457 -13.46 -2.65 0.53
C ARG A 457 -13.73 -1.38 -0.25
N THR A 458 -14.79 -1.39 -1.03
CA THR A 458 -15.18 -0.25 -1.87
C THR A 458 -16.69 -0.10 -1.87
N VAL A 459 -17.20 1.01 -2.41
CA VAL A 459 -18.65 1.22 -2.53
C VAL A 459 -19.32 0.02 -3.20
N GLY A 460 -20.32 -0.55 -2.51
CA GLY A 460 -21.09 -1.70 -2.99
C GLY A 460 -20.34 -3.04 -2.98
N ASN A 461 -19.14 -3.12 -2.37
CA ASN A 461 -18.37 -4.36 -2.31
C ASN A 461 -17.73 -4.59 -0.94
N ALA A 462 -18.18 -5.67 -0.28
CA ALA A 462 -17.60 -6.23 0.94
C ALA A 462 -17.52 -7.77 0.87
N GLU A 463 -17.45 -8.32 -0.34
CA GLU A 463 -17.32 -9.75 -0.58
C GLU A 463 -16.00 -10.31 -0.06
N PHE A 464 -16.03 -11.55 0.43
CA PHE A 464 -14.95 -12.28 1.11
C PHE A 464 -14.73 -11.77 2.56
#